data_5d1a2344eb4b218b31b88bbacd84cbcf
#
_entry.id   5d1a2344eb4b218b31b88bbacd84cbcf
#
_cell.length_a   1.000
_cell.length_b   1.000
_cell.length_c   1.000
_cell.angle_alpha   90.00
_cell.angle_beta   90.00
_cell.angle_gamma   90.00
#
_symmetry.space_group_name_H-M   'P 1'
#
loop_
_entity.id
_entity.type
_entity.pdbx_description
1 polymer ?
#
loop_
_entity_poly.entity_id
_entity_poly.type
_entity_poly.pdbx_seq_one_letter_code
_entity_poly.pdbx_strand_id
1 'polypeptide(L)'
;MLLGPAPARQSYLNIPAVVDAAVRTGAQAVHPGYGFLSENAEFAAALAEAGIVFIGPPASAIATMGDKITAKDTVTGFGVPVVPGISRPGLSDDDLIAGAAEVGYPVLVKPSAGGGGKGMRMVTDPADLPEALVSSRRESAAAFGDDTLFLERFVLRPRHIE
;
A
#
# COMPACT_ATOMS: atom_id res chain seq x y z
N MET A 1 -24.62 15.08 -8.89
CA MET A 1 -25.42 13.84 -8.77
C MET A 1 -25.13 13.23 -7.39
N LEU A 2 -26.14 12.65 -6.72
CA LEU A 2 -25.96 12.01 -5.43
C LEU A 2 -25.39 10.61 -5.64
N LEU A 3 -24.25 10.29 -4.99
CA LEU A 3 -23.58 8.99 -5.09
C LEU A 3 -24.09 7.96 -4.05
N GLY A 4 -24.72 8.43 -2.99
CA GLY A 4 -25.19 7.60 -1.89
C GLY A 4 -25.25 8.36 -0.57
N PRO A 5 -25.47 7.65 0.56
CA PRO A 5 -25.47 8.25 1.89
C PRO A 5 -24.05 8.63 2.34
N ALA A 6 -23.93 9.30 3.51
CA ALA A 6 -22.68 9.84 4.03
C ALA A 6 -21.54 8.81 4.24
N PRO A 7 -21.79 7.54 4.66
CA PRO A 7 -20.69 6.58 4.82
C PRO A 7 -19.93 6.33 3.51
N ALA A 8 -18.63 6.49 3.50
CA ALA A 8 -17.78 6.40 2.31
C ALA A 8 -17.91 5.08 1.55
N ARG A 9 -18.06 3.95 2.26
CA ARG A 9 -18.26 2.63 1.65
C ARG A 9 -19.55 2.53 0.79
N GLN A 10 -20.54 3.37 1.07
CA GLN A 10 -21.82 3.40 0.36
C GLN A 10 -21.88 4.53 -0.69
N SER A 11 -20.81 5.33 -0.81
CA SER A 11 -20.73 6.49 -1.72
C SER A 11 -19.37 6.56 -2.42
N TYR A 12 -18.40 7.25 -1.83
CA TYR A 12 -17.09 7.53 -2.46
C TYR A 12 -16.19 6.30 -2.66
N LEU A 13 -16.43 5.20 -1.95
CA LEU A 13 -15.75 3.91 -2.13
C LEU A 13 -16.63 2.87 -2.87
N ASN A 14 -17.80 3.26 -3.34
CA ASN A 14 -18.70 2.41 -4.10
C ASN A 14 -18.40 2.55 -5.59
N ILE A 15 -17.54 1.68 -6.12
CA ILE A 15 -17.11 1.71 -7.53
C ILE A 15 -18.31 1.72 -8.48
N PRO A 16 -19.31 0.81 -8.37
CA PRO A 16 -20.46 0.82 -9.25
C PRO A 16 -21.22 2.16 -9.25
N ALA A 17 -21.40 2.77 -8.07
CA ALA A 17 -22.14 4.03 -7.98
C ALA A 17 -21.35 5.20 -8.64
N VAL A 18 -20.04 5.22 -8.51
CA VAL A 18 -19.19 6.26 -9.13
C VAL A 18 -19.15 6.08 -10.65
N VAL A 19 -19.02 4.85 -11.15
CA VAL A 19 -19.03 4.54 -12.59
C VAL A 19 -20.39 4.87 -13.21
N ASP A 20 -21.52 4.46 -12.57
CA ASP A 20 -22.87 4.83 -13.02
C ASP A 20 -23.05 6.34 -13.10
N ALA A 21 -22.58 7.07 -12.10
CA ALA A 21 -22.62 8.52 -12.12
C ALA A 21 -21.86 9.12 -13.31
N ALA A 22 -20.67 8.61 -13.61
CA ALA A 22 -19.87 9.06 -14.74
C ALA A 22 -20.56 8.77 -16.08
N VAL A 23 -21.09 7.57 -16.26
CA VAL A 23 -21.87 7.18 -17.46
C VAL A 23 -23.10 8.09 -17.64
N ARG A 24 -23.92 8.26 -16.61
CA ARG A 24 -25.18 9.04 -16.66
C ARG A 24 -24.95 10.53 -16.87
N THR A 25 -23.82 11.06 -16.48
CA THR A 25 -23.44 12.46 -16.71
C THR A 25 -22.74 12.68 -18.05
N GLY A 26 -22.48 11.62 -18.81
CA GLY A 26 -21.77 11.68 -20.09
C GLY A 26 -20.29 12.07 -19.93
N ALA A 27 -19.69 11.75 -18.77
CA ALA A 27 -18.28 12.02 -18.53
C ALA A 27 -17.39 11.22 -19.50
N GLN A 28 -16.45 11.87 -20.14
CA GLN A 28 -15.47 11.22 -21.03
C GLN A 28 -14.23 10.76 -20.26
N ALA A 29 -13.96 11.39 -19.11
CA ALA A 29 -12.82 11.07 -18.25
C ALA A 29 -13.17 11.32 -16.79
N VAL A 30 -12.50 10.61 -15.89
CA VAL A 30 -12.62 10.77 -14.43
C VAL A 30 -11.24 10.99 -13.84
N HIS A 31 -11.05 12.10 -13.13
CA HIS A 31 -9.90 12.32 -12.26
C HIS A 31 -10.27 11.82 -10.86
N PRO A 32 -9.53 10.86 -10.28
CA PRO A 32 -9.90 10.22 -9.02
C PRO A 32 -9.69 11.11 -7.79
N GLY A 33 -9.03 12.24 -7.92
CA GLY A 33 -8.63 13.08 -6.80
C GLY A 33 -7.52 12.41 -5.97
N TYR A 34 -7.60 12.63 -4.66
CA TYR A 34 -6.67 12.09 -3.66
C TYR A 34 -7.45 11.28 -2.63
N GLY A 35 -6.92 10.12 -2.23
CA GLY A 35 -7.62 9.20 -1.34
C GLY A 35 -8.76 8.44 -2.01
N PHE A 36 -9.66 7.86 -1.22
CA PHE A 36 -10.79 7.04 -1.69
C PHE A 36 -10.40 6.00 -2.75
N LEU A 37 -10.77 6.18 -4.01
CA LEU A 37 -10.52 5.25 -5.11
C LEU A 37 -9.29 5.63 -5.97
N SER A 38 -8.51 6.63 -5.59
CA SER A 38 -7.39 7.13 -6.40
C SER A 38 -6.29 6.07 -6.62
N GLU A 39 -6.11 5.17 -5.67
CA GLU A 39 -5.13 4.07 -5.73
C GLU A 39 -5.81 2.70 -5.90
N ASN A 40 -7.04 2.68 -6.44
CA ASN A 40 -7.81 1.46 -6.61
C ASN A 40 -7.76 0.98 -8.06
N ALA A 41 -7.07 -0.15 -8.30
CA ALA A 41 -6.92 -0.72 -9.63
C ALA A 41 -8.24 -1.20 -10.24
N GLU A 42 -9.17 -1.72 -9.41
CA GLU A 42 -10.50 -2.18 -9.88
C GLU A 42 -11.33 -1.01 -10.39
N PHE A 43 -11.22 0.16 -9.74
CA PHE A 43 -11.90 1.37 -10.20
C PHE A 43 -11.37 1.84 -11.56
N ALA A 44 -10.04 1.86 -11.73
CA ALA A 44 -9.45 2.22 -13.03
C ALA A 44 -9.85 1.25 -14.13
N ALA A 45 -9.91 -0.06 -13.84
CA ALA A 45 -10.38 -1.08 -14.78
C ALA A 45 -11.87 -0.90 -15.11
N ALA A 46 -12.73 -0.68 -14.11
CA ALA A 46 -14.17 -0.50 -14.31
C ALA A 46 -14.51 0.75 -15.16
N LEU A 47 -13.74 1.83 -15.00
CA LEU A 47 -13.88 3.00 -15.89
C LEU A 47 -13.48 2.67 -17.33
N ALA A 48 -12.37 1.94 -17.52
CA ALA A 48 -11.93 1.52 -18.85
C ALA A 48 -12.96 0.61 -19.54
N GLU A 49 -13.56 -0.33 -18.81
CA GLU A 49 -14.67 -1.17 -19.31
C GLU A 49 -15.90 -0.35 -19.69
N ALA A 50 -16.17 0.74 -18.99
CA ALA A 50 -17.24 1.68 -19.32
C ALA A 50 -16.89 2.65 -20.47
N GLY A 51 -15.69 2.55 -21.06
CA GLY A 51 -15.23 3.45 -22.12
C GLY A 51 -14.87 4.87 -21.60
N ILE A 52 -14.62 5.02 -20.31
CA ILE A 52 -14.29 6.30 -19.66
C ILE A 52 -12.80 6.33 -19.33
N VAL A 53 -12.12 7.42 -19.70
CA VAL A 53 -10.69 7.58 -19.42
C VAL A 53 -10.44 7.81 -17.93
N PHE A 54 -9.64 6.95 -17.30
CA PHE A 54 -9.10 7.23 -15.97
C PHE A 54 -7.92 8.20 -16.12
N ILE A 55 -7.99 9.37 -15.49
CA ILE A 55 -6.89 10.35 -15.50
C ILE A 55 -5.89 9.95 -14.42
N GLY A 56 -4.93 9.12 -14.79
CA GLY A 56 -3.93 8.54 -13.90
C GLY A 56 -3.18 7.38 -14.57
N PRO A 57 -2.39 6.62 -13.80
CA PRO A 57 -1.66 5.47 -14.32
C PRO A 57 -2.62 4.33 -14.72
N PRO A 58 -2.18 3.39 -15.56
CA PRO A 58 -2.98 2.22 -15.90
C PRO A 58 -3.24 1.34 -14.68
N ALA A 59 -4.35 0.60 -14.67
CA ALA A 59 -4.74 -0.28 -13.56
C ALA A 59 -3.63 -1.26 -13.14
N SER A 60 -2.85 -1.77 -14.10
CA SER A 60 -1.71 -2.64 -13.83
C SER A 60 -0.60 -1.96 -13.03
N ALA A 61 -0.32 -0.69 -13.30
CA ALA A 61 0.67 0.07 -12.53
C ALA A 61 0.17 0.37 -11.11
N ILE A 62 -1.12 0.69 -10.96
CA ILE A 62 -1.74 0.89 -9.64
C ILE A 62 -1.66 -0.40 -8.83
N ALA A 63 -1.99 -1.55 -9.43
CA ALA A 63 -1.92 -2.85 -8.76
C ALA A 63 -0.48 -3.19 -8.33
N THR A 64 0.50 -3.02 -9.22
CA THR A 64 1.91 -3.29 -8.92
C THR A 64 2.45 -2.40 -7.80
N MET A 65 2.12 -1.11 -7.84
CA MET A 65 2.64 -0.13 -6.86
C MET A 65 1.84 -0.12 -5.55
N GLY A 66 0.65 -0.72 -5.54
CA GLY A 66 -0.20 -0.82 -4.34
C GLY A 66 0.32 -1.79 -3.28
N ASP A 67 1.08 -2.82 -3.67
CA ASP A 67 1.80 -3.71 -2.76
C ASP A 67 3.27 -3.27 -2.63
N LYS A 68 3.70 -2.95 -1.41
CA LYS A 68 5.03 -2.36 -1.16
C LYS A 68 6.18 -3.32 -1.48
N ILE A 69 5.99 -4.64 -1.29
CA ILE A 69 7.00 -5.65 -1.60
C ILE A 69 7.15 -5.74 -3.11
N THR A 70 6.04 -5.94 -3.81
CA THR A 70 6.02 -6.03 -5.28
C THR A 70 6.55 -4.75 -5.93
N ALA A 71 6.16 -3.58 -5.43
CA ALA A 71 6.65 -2.29 -5.91
C ALA A 71 8.18 -2.19 -5.77
N LYS A 72 8.70 -2.54 -4.60
CA LYS A 72 10.14 -2.49 -4.31
C LYS A 72 10.94 -3.43 -5.21
N ASP A 73 10.47 -4.66 -5.38
CA ASP A 73 11.12 -5.64 -6.26
C ASP A 73 11.09 -5.17 -7.71
N THR A 74 9.95 -4.64 -8.16
CA THR A 74 9.80 -4.11 -9.52
C THR A 74 10.79 -2.99 -9.80
N VAL A 75 10.83 -1.94 -8.96
CA VAL A 75 11.71 -0.80 -9.20
C VAL A 75 13.19 -1.16 -9.05
N THR A 76 13.51 -2.11 -8.16
CA THR A 76 14.88 -2.63 -8.00
C THR A 76 15.34 -3.33 -9.29
N GLY A 77 14.45 -4.08 -9.95
CA GLY A 77 14.73 -4.72 -11.24
C GLY A 77 15.07 -3.73 -12.36
N PHE A 78 14.63 -2.49 -12.24
CA PHE A 78 14.99 -1.39 -13.14
C PHE A 78 16.20 -0.56 -12.67
N GLY A 79 16.92 -1.01 -11.63
CA GLY A 79 18.10 -0.34 -11.09
C GLY A 79 17.82 0.90 -10.26
N VAL A 80 16.57 1.11 -9.82
CA VAL A 80 16.21 2.21 -8.92
C VAL A 80 16.69 1.88 -7.50
N PRO A 81 17.46 2.76 -6.85
CA PRO A 81 17.88 2.54 -5.47
C PRO A 81 16.68 2.47 -4.52
N VAL A 82 16.68 1.50 -3.64
CA VAL A 82 15.66 1.33 -2.60
C VAL A 82 16.29 1.32 -1.21
N VAL A 83 15.50 1.62 -0.19
CA VAL A 83 15.96 1.48 1.21
C VAL A 83 16.32 0.02 1.46
N PRO A 84 17.53 -0.29 1.99
CA PRO A 84 17.92 -1.65 2.31
C PRO A 84 16.91 -2.31 3.25
N GLY A 85 16.60 -3.58 2.99
CA GLY A 85 15.62 -4.29 3.79
C GLY A 85 15.42 -5.73 3.33
N ILE A 86 14.51 -6.42 4.00
CA ILE A 86 14.08 -7.77 3.65
C ILE A 86 12.60 -7.69 3.32
N SER A 87 12.28 -7.84 2.04
CA SER A 87 10.93 -7.70 1.50
C SER A 87 10.65 -8.85 0.52
N ARG A 88 10.29 -10.01 1.05
CA ARG A 88 9.86 -11.16 0.25
C ARG A 88 8.51 -11.66 0.76
N PRO A 89 7.62 -12.15 -0.11
CA PRO A 89 6.40 -12.81 0.34
C PRO A 89 6.69 -14.03 1.21
N GLY A 90 5.85 -14.27 2.22
CA GLY A 90 5.88 -15.50 3.03
C GLY A 90 7.02 -15.58 4.06
N LEU A 91 7.68 -14.47 4.40
CA LEU A 91 8.67 -14.44 5.47
C LEU A 91 8.03 -14.74 6.82
N SER A 92 8.62 -15.71 7.55
CA SER A 92 8.31 -15.95 8.95
C SER A 92 8.96 -14.90 9.85
N ASP A 93 8.54 -14.86 11.11
CA ASP A 93 9.19 -13.98 12.10
C ASP A 93 10.65 -14.38 12.30
N ASP A 94 10.98 -15.68 12.26
CA ASP A 94 12.35 -16.17 12.37
C ASP A 94 13.22 -15.70 11.19
N ASP A 95 12.67 -15.68 9.95
CA ASP A 95 13.38 -15.16 8.78
C ASP A 95 13.67 -13.65 8.93
N LEU A 96 12.69 -12.90 9.44
CA LEU A 96 12.83 -11.47 9.67
C LEU A 96 13.86 -11.17 10.77
N ILE A 97 13.82 -11.94 11.87
CA ILE A 97 14.80 -11.81 12.97
C ILE A 97 16.21 -12.14 12.49
N ALA A 98 16.36 -13.26 11.77
CA ALA A 98 17.66 -13.69 11.25
C ALA A 98 18.28 -12.66 10.30
N GLY A 99 17.46 -12.08 9.42
CA GLY A 99 17.96 -11.10 8.43
C GLY A 99 18.07 -9.66 8.95
N ALA A 100 17.48 -9.33 10.10
CA ALA A 100 17.51 -7.97 10.63
C ALA A 100 18.93 -7.43 10.91
N ALA A 101 19.85 -8.33 11.29
CA ALA A 101 21.26 -7.96 11.52
C ALA A 101 21.96 -7.50 10.23
N GLU A 102 21.62 -8.08 9.08
CA GLU A 102 22.15 -7.69 7.76
C GLU A 102 21.57 -6.36 7.29
N VAL A 103 20.30 -6.10 7.58
CA VAL A 103 19.65 -4.82 7.31
C VAL A 103 20.29 -3.70 8.12
N GLY A 104 20.65 -3.97 9.37
CA GLY A 104 21.29 -3.04 10.32
C GLY A 104 20.28 -2.17 11.06
N TYR A 105 20.42 -2.17 12.39
CA TYR A 105 19.57 -1.36 13.28
C TYR A 105 19.91 0.13 13.24
N PRO A 106 18.93 1.02 13.49
CA PRO A 106 17.51 0.72 13.72
C PRO A 106 16.83 0.16 12.49
N VAL A 107 15.93 -0.80 12.70
CA VAL A 107 15.04 -1.32 11.63
C VAL A 107 13.62 -0.82 11.82
N LEU A 108 12.88 -0.76 10.72
CA LEU A 108 11.47 -0.43 10.69
C LEU A 108 10.69 -1.66 10.26
N VAL A 109 9.88 -2.21 11.16
CA VAL A 109 8.88 -3.22 10.84
C VAL A 109 7.72 -2.56 10.12
N LYS A 110 7.33 -3.07 8.96
CA LYS A 110 6.27 -2.48 8.13
C LYS A 110 5.31 -3.53 7.61
N PRO A 111 3.98 -3.27 7.67
CA PRO A 111 3.01 -4.04 6.93
C PRO A 111 3.16 -3.85 5.42
N SER A 112 3.00 -4.94 4.66
CA SER A 112 2.96 -4.89 3.19
C SER A 112 1.74 -4.13 2.69
N ALA A 113 0.57 -4.43 3.27
CA ALA A 113 -0.68 -3.78 2.96
C ALA A 113 -0.89 -2.48 3.76
N GLY A 114 -1.75 -1.60 3.24
CA GLY A 114 -2.21 -0.40 3.90
C GLY A 114 -1.22 0.77 3.90
N GLY A 115 -1.57 1.82 4.64
CA GLY A 115 -0.85 3.08 4.70
C GLY A 115 -1.06 3.82 6.02
N GLY A 116 -0.61 5.08 6.09
CA GLY A 116 -0.80 5.93 7.27
C GLY A 116 -0.02 5.50 8.52
N GLY A 117 0.98 4.62 8.38
CA GLY A 117 1.86 4.21 9.48
C GLY A 117 1.27 3.20 10.46
N LYS A 118 0.05 2.70 10.22
CA LYS A 118 -0.56 1.67 11.08
C LYS A 118 0.25 0.39 11.01
N GLY A 119 0.48 -0.23 12.17
CA GLY A 119 1.26 -1.45 12.31
C GLY A 119 2.77 -1.27 12.14
N MET A 120 3.26 -0.05 11.90
CA MET A 120 4.70 0.22 11.83
C MET A 120 5.33 0.29 13.21
N ARG A 121 6.56 -0.28 13.34
CA ARG A 121 7.36 -0.25 14.57
C ARG A 121 8.82 0.02 14.25
N MET A 122 9.39 1.03 14.87
CA MET A 122 10.84 1.23 14.86
C MET A 122 11.45 0.41 15.98
N VAL A 123 12.46 -0.38 15.66
CA VAL A 123 13.18 -1.22 16.60
C VAL A 123 14.65 -0.84 16.60
N THR A 124 15.15 -0.45 17.76
CA THR A 124 16.55 -0.05 17.96
C THR A 124 17.38 -1.15 18.60
N ASP A 125 16.77 -1.93 19.50
CA ASP A 125 17.40 -3.06 20.18
C ASP A 125 16.93 -4.38 19.53
N PRO A 126 17.84 -5.26 19.09
CA PRO A 126 17.48 -6.57 18.56
C PRO A 126 16.57 -7.40 19.48
N ALA A 127 16.68 -7.24 20.78
CA ALA A 127 15.86 -7.95 21.78
C ALA A 127 14.37 -7.62 21.68
N ASP A 128 14.01 -6.42 21.20
CA ASP A 128 12.64 -5.95 21.09
C ASP A 128 11.96 -6.41 19.79
N LEU A 129 12.74 -6.93 18.81
CA LEU A 129 12.20 -7.26 17.49
C LEU A 129 11.10 -8.34 17.51
N PRO A 130 11.21 -9.44 18.28
CA PRO A 130 10.17 -10.46 18.32
C PRO A 130 8.81 -9.91 18.78
N GLU A 131 8.78 -9.09 19.83
CA GLU A 131 7.54 -8.48 20.32
C GLU A 131 6.96 -7.47 19.30
N ALA A 132 7.83 -6.70 18.66
CA ALA A 132 7.43 -5.75 17.63
C ALA A 132 6.77 -6.46 16.43
N LEU A 133 7.29 -7.60 15.99
CA LEU A 133 6.71 -8.40 14.90
C LEU A 133 5.31 -8.92 15.28
N VAL A 134 5.16 -9.57 16.43
CA VAL A 134 3.87 -10.07 16.92
C VAL A 134 2.82 -8.95 17.00
N SER A 135 3.20 -7.82 17.58
CA SER A 135 2.33 -6.66 17.73
C SER A 135 1.93 -6.07 16.37
N SER A 136 2.89 -5.96 15.43
CA SER A 136 2.64 -5.43 14.08
C SER A 136 1.73 -6.34 13.27
N ARG A 137 1.92 -7.68 13.30
CA ARG A 137 1.04 -8.63 12.61
C ARG A 137 -0.39 -8.52 13.09
N ARG A 138 -0.59 -8.51 14.41
CA ARG A 138 -1.93 -8.39 15.01
C ARG A 138 -2.64 -7.11 14.58
N GLU A 139 -1.93 -5.98 14.60
CA GLU A 139 -2.50 -4.69 14.19
C GLU A 139 -2.80 -4.65 12.69
N SER A 140 -1.90 -5.20 11.86
CA SER A 140 -2.04 -5.26 10.42
C SER A 140 -3.21 -6.15 9.99
N ALA A 141 -3.32 -7.35 10.56
CA ALA A 141 -4.45 -8.25 10.33
C ALA A 141 -5.79 -7.58 10.67
N ALA A 142 -5.86 -6.90 11.81
CA ALA A 142 -7.07 -6.22 12.26
C ALA A 142 -7.44 -5.01 11.36
N ALA A 143 -6.46 -4.26 10.89
CA ALA A 143 -6.68 -3.05 10.12
C ALA A 143 -6.89 -3.30 8.61
N PHE A 144 -6.20 -4.29 8.05
CA PHE A 144 -6.09 -4.48 6.61
C PHE A 144 -6.49 -5.88 6.13
N GLY A 145 -6.68 -6.83 7.06
CA GLY A 145 -6.97 -8.23 6.73
C GLY A 145 -5.74 -9.00 6.22
N ASP A 146 -4.55 -8.40 6.32
CA ASP A 146 -3.27 -8.96 5.87
C ASP A 146 -2.22 -8.70 6.95
N ASP A 147 -1.52 -9.76 7.37
CA ASP A 147 -0.49 -9.72 8.40
C ASP A 147 0.94 -9.81 7.83
N THR A 148 1.08 -9.73 6.52
CA THR A 148 2.38 -9.77 5.85
C THR A 148 3.24 -8.59 6.29
N LEU A 149 4.43 -8.89 6.82
CA LEU A 149 5.41 -7.91 7.27
C LEU A 149 6.69 -7.99 6.45
N PHE A 150 7.40 -6.88 6.42
CA PHE A 150 8.76 -6.77 5.92
C PHE A 150 9.58 -5.82 6.79
N LEU A 151 10.90 -5.85 6.66
CA LEU A 151 11.82 -4.98 7.37
C LEU A 151 12.54 -4.04 6.42
N GLU A 152 12.73 -2.81 6.86
CA GLU A 152 13.60 -1.84 6.21
C GLU A 152 14.54 -1.19 7.23
N ARG A 153 15.70 -0.75 6.75
CA ARG A 153 16.55 0.12 7.55
C ARG A 153 15.83 1.43 7.86
N PHE A 154 15.84 1.86 9.10
CA PHE A 154 15.30 3.17 9.46
C PHE A 154 16.26 4.27 9.03
N VAL A 155 15.83 5.16 8.14
CA VAL A 155 16.64 6.30 7.65
C VAL A 155 16.49 7.44 8.64
N LEU A 156 17.60 7.78 9.34
CA LEU A 156 17.58 8.73 10.46
C LEU A 156 17.28 10.18 10.07
N ARG A 157 17.59 10.60 8.88
CA ARG A 157 17.39 11.99 8.41
C ARG A 157 16.91 11.98 6.96
N PRO A 158 15.70 11.46 6.70
CA PRO A 158 15.18 11.40 5.35
C PRO A 158 14.81 12.80 4.84
N ARG A 159 14.85 12.96 3.52
CA ARG A 159 14.12 14.02 2.84
C ARG A 159 12.91 13.41 2.18
N HIS A 160 11.74 13.90 2.52
CA HIS A 160 10.51 13.56 1.80
C HIS A 160 10.40 14.51 0.60
N ILE A 161 10.41 13.94 -0.59
CA ILE A 161 10.30 14.68 -1.85
C ILE A 161 9.12 14.10 -2.61
N GLU A 162 8.20 14.96 -2.97
CA GLU A 162 7.01 14.65 -3.78
C GLU A 162 7.06 15.36 -5.13
#